data_d3eeccd109d48082542b54d20a3fcfdd
#
_entry.id   d3eeccd109d48082542b54d20a3fcfdd
#
_cell.length_a   1.000
_cell.length_b   1.000
_cell.length_c   1.000
_cell.angle_alpha   90.00
_cell.angle_beta   90.00
_cell.angle_gamma   90.00
#
_symmetry.space_group_name_H-M   'P 1'
#
loop_
_entity.id
_entity.type
_entity.pdbx_description
1 polymer ?
#
loop_
_entity_poly.entity_id
_entity_poly.type
_entity_poly.pdbx_seq_one_letter_code
_entity_poly.pdbx_strand_id
1 'polypeptide(L)'
;MIADAVGVTKAAVYRQFKTKDAIIIAVTELQLARFADALDAAEAQENRPQARELLFNQVIDMVVEERRMVGILQADPVIIRLLAEHQPFQLFIERLNRALIGDATTPESLVQAAMLSGAISGAVTHPLVTHLDDAVLRSHLMRLARRLIDFLE
;
A
#
# COMPACT_ATOMS: atom_id res chain seq x y z
N MET A 1 -4.32 6.71 18.31
CA MET A 1 -5.48 5.76 18.08
C MET A 1 -6.27 6.22 16.86
N ILE A 2 -7.10 5.34 16.22
CA ILE A 2 -7.84 5.69 14.98
C ILE A 2 -8.71 6.94 15.16
N ALA A 3 -9.41 7.09 16.29
CA ALA A 3 -10.25 8.25 16.58
C ALA A 3 -9.45 9.57 16.60
N ASP A 4 -8.24 9.55 17.11
CA ASP A 4 -7.37 10.73 17.19
C ASP A 4 -6.84 11.12 15.81
N ALA A 5 -6.58 10.12 14.94
CA ALA A 5 -6.12 10.35 13.57
C ALA A 5 -7.21 10.96 12.66
N VAL A 6 -8.49 10.74 12.99
CA VAL A 6 -9.65 11.23 12.21
C VAL A 6 -10.29 12.47 12.84
N GLY A 7 -9.78 12.96 13.98
CA GLY A 7 -10.28 14.17 14.64
C GLY A 7 -11.70 14.04 15.23
N VAL A 8 -12.16 12.80 15.52
CA VAL A 8 -13.49 12.52 16.09
C VAL A 8 -13.37 11.83 17.44
N THR A 9 -14.44 11.90 18.26
CA THR A 9 -14.45 11.22 19.56
C THR A 9 -14.58 9.70 19.38
N LYS A 10 -13.96 8.94 20.28
CA LYS A 10 -14.08 7.47 20.32
C LYS A 10 -15.54 7.00 20.33
N ALA A 11 -16.42 7.73 21.05
CA ALA A 11 -17.85 7.45 21.10
C ALA A 11 -18.55 7.64 19.74
N ALA A 12 -18.15 8.65 18.95
CA ALA A 12 -18.70 8.89 17.63
C ALA A 12 -18.32 7.77 16.65
N VAL A 13 -17.06 7.29 16.71
CA VAL A 13 -16.61 6.14 15.90
C VAL A 13 -17.41 4.89 16.23
N TYR A 14 -17.56 4.53 17.50
CA TYR A 14 -18.30 3.33 17.90
C TYR A 14 -19.81 3.42 17.66
N ARG A 15 -20.37 4.60 17.53
CA ARG A 15 -21.78 4.77 17.15
C ARG A 15 -22.02 4.44 15.68
N GLN A 16 -21.02 4.69 14.82
CA GLN A 16 -21.09 4.44 13.38
C GLN A 16 -20.58 3.04 13.00
N PHE A 17 -19.58 2.54 13.70
CA PHE A 17 -18.96 1.24 13.43
C PHE A 17 -19.12 0.33 14.62
N LYS A 18 -19.85 -0.78 14.45
CA LYS A 18 -20.16 -1.71 15.54
C LYS A 18 -18.98 -2.57 16.00
N THR A 19 -17.96 -2.74 15.13
CA THR A 19 -16.79 -3.58 15.38
C THR A 19 -15.49 -2.89 14.98
N LYS A 20 -14.37 -3.34 15.55
CA LYS A 20 -13.01 -2.91 15.15
C LYS A 20 -12.76 -3.23 13.66
N ASP A 21 -13.21 -4.40 13.21
CA ASP A 21 -13.05 -4.88 11.84
C ASP A 21 -13.77 -3.97 10.84
N ALA A 22 -15.00 -3.53 11.15
CA ALA A 22 -15.73 -2.58 10.34
C ALA A 22 -15.00 -1.23 10.19
N ILE A 23 -14.31 -0.77 11.23
CA ILE A 23 -13.49 0.44 11.18
C ILE A 23 -12.28 0.22 10.26
N ILE A 24 -11.58 -0.92 10.40
CA ILE A 24 -10.41 -1.26 9.59
C ILE A 24 -10.79 -1.33 8.12
N ILE A 25 -11.88 -2.03 7.79
CA ILE A 25 -12.37 -2.15 6.42
C ILE A 25 -12.70 -0.75 5.86
N ALA A 26 -13.47 0.07 6.57
CA ALA A 26 -13.85 1.39 6.10
C ALA A 26 -12.64 2.32 5.87
N VAL A 27 -11.64 2.28 6.75
CA VAL A 27 -10.39 3.04 6.58
C VAL A 27 -9.60 2.52 5.38
N THR A 28 -9.53 1.20 5.21
CA THR A 28 -8.86 0.59 4.05
C THR A 28 -9.56 0.97 2.75
N GLU A 29 -10.88 0.87 2.67
CA GLU A 29 -11.67 1.26 1.49
C GLU A 29 -11.48 2.74 1.13
N LEU A 30 -11.40 3.63 2.12
CA LEU A 30 -11.10 5.04 1.90
C LEU A 30 -9.71 5.24 1.28
N GLN A 31 -8.70 4.50 1.74
CA GLN A 31 -7.36 4.55 1.16
C GLN A 31 -7.34 3.96 -0.24
N LEU A 32 -8.02 2.84 -0.48
CA LEU A 32 -8.14 2.24 -1.81
C LEU A 32 -8.79 3.21 -2.81
N ALA A 33 -9.85 3.92 -2.40
CA ALA A 33 -10.51 4.90 -3.24
C ALA A 33 -9.57 6.04 -3.68
N ARG A 34 -8.67 6.51 -2.79
CA ARG A 34 -7.64 7.52 -3.12
C ARG A 34 -6.67 7.05 -4.20
N PHE A 35 -6.47 5.74 -4.32
CA PHE A 35 -5.59 5.12 -5.32
C PHE A 35 -6.28 4.70 -6.59
N ALA A 36 -7.59 4.46 -6.55
CA ALA A 36 -8.34 3.97 -7.69
C ALA A 36 -8.15 4.90 -8.90
N ASP A 37 -8.25 6.21 -8.71
CA ASP A 37 -8.07 7.20 -9.79
C ASP A 37 -6.67 7.14 -10.40
N ALA A 38 -5.64 6.97 -9.57
CA ALA A 38 -4.25 6.87 -10.01
C ALA A 38 -3.99 5.58 -10.81
N LEU A 39 -4.56 4.48 -10.33
CA LEU A 39 -4.45 3.18 -10.97
C LEU A 39 -5.22 3.14 -12.30
N ASP A 40 -6.43 3.69 -12.33
CA ASP A 40 -7.24 3.82 -13.54
C ASP A 40 -6.52 4.69 -14.59
N ALA A 41 -5.92 5.81 -14.16
CA ALA A 41 -5.12 6.67 -15.04
C ALA A 41 -3.89 5.96 -15.60
N ALA A 42 -3.21 5.14 -14.79
CA ALA A 42 -2.06 4.37 -15.23
C ALA A 42 -2.46 3.26 -16.22
N GLU A 43 -3.57 2.56 -15.96
CA GLU A 43 -4.08 1.51 -16.83
C GLU A 43 -4.55 2.05 -18.21
N ALA A 44 -5.05 3.29 -18.24
CA ALA A 44 -5.52 3.94 -19.47
C ALA A 44 -4.37 4.47 -20.35
N GLN A 45 -3.14 4.53 -19.86
CA GLN A 45 -2.01 5.06 -20.63
C GLN A 45 -1.50 4.05 -21.67
N GLU A 46 -1.25 4.54 -22.89
CA GLU A 46 -0.63 3.74 -23.96
C GLU A 46 0.86 3.49 -23.69
N ASN A 47 1.57 4.47 -23.12
CA ASN A 47 2.97 4.34 -22.75
C ASN A 47 3.11 3.60 -21.40
N ARG A 48 3.16 2.29 -21.45
CA ARG A 48 3.26 1.41 -20.28
C ARG A 48 4.45 1.69 -19.35
N PRO A 49 5.69 1.90 -19.85
CA PRO A 49 6.82 2.25 -18.97
C PRO A 49 6.59 3.54 -18.20
N GLN A 50 6.07 4.58 -18.84
CA GLN A 50 5.80 5.86 -18.19
C GLN A 50 4.65 5.75 -17.16
N ALA A 51 3.57 5.03 -17.50
CA ALA A 51 2.47 4.76 -16.60
C ALA A 51 2.93 4.00 -15.35
N ARG A 52 3.75 2.97 -15.54
CA ARG A 52 4.34 2.19 -14.44
C ARG A 52 5.19 3.08 -13.52
N GLU A 53 6.02 3.96 -14.08
CA GLU A 53 6.85 4.84 -13.29
C GLU A 53 6.03 5.85 -12.48
N LEU A 54 5.01 6.46 -13.08
CA LEU A 54 4.10 7.37 -12.38
C LEU A 54 3.37 6.68 -11.23
N LEU A 55 2.80 5.50 -11.49
CA LEU A 55 2.11 4.71 -10.48
C LEU A 55 3.06 4.29 -9.35
N PHE A 56 4.26 3.87 -9.69
CA PHE A 56 5.28 3.50 -8.71
C PHE A 56 5.65 4.67 -7.79
N ASN A 57 5.84 5.88 -8.36
CA ASN A 57 6.08 7.09 -7.59
C ASN A 57 4.93 7.36 -6.60
N GLN A 58 3.68 7.26 -7.06
CA GLN A 58 2.50 7.47 -6.22
C GLN A 58 2.37 6.44 -5.09
N VAL A 59 2.69 5.17 -5.37
CA VAL A 59 2.71 4.12 -4.33
C VAL A 59 3.74 4.44 -3.25
N ILE A 60 4.96 4.83 -3.64
CA ILE A 60 6.01 5.20 -2.68
C ILE A 60 5.59 6.42 -1.87
N ASP A 61 5.03 7.45 -2.50
CA ASP A 61 4.56 8.64 -1.81
C ASP A 61 3.56 8.27 -0.72
N MET A 62 2.56 7.48 -1.07
CA MET A 62 1.55 7.06 -0.10
C MET A 62 2.11 6.22 1.04
N VAL A 63 2.91 5.20 0.77
CA VAL A 63 3.39 4.34 1.87
C VAL A 63 4.29 5.12 2.82
N VAL A 64 4.98 6.18 2.36
CA VAL A 64 5.75 7.07 3.20
C VAL A 64 4.84 8.00 4.00
N GLU A 65 3.87 8.66 3.36
CA GLU A 65 2.90 9.54 4.01
C GLU A 65 2.09 8.80 5.08
N GLU A 66 1.67 7.57 4.76
CA GLU A 66 0.81 6.75 5.62
C GLU A 66 1.60 5.69 6.41
N ARG A 67 2.93 5.85 6.57
CA ARG A 67 3.78 4.83 7.21
C ARG A 67 3.31 4.37 8.59
N ARG A 68 2.65 5.26 9.35
CA ARG A 68 2.05 4.91 10.65
C ARG A 68 0.88 3.96 10.49
N MET A 69 0.03 4.21 9.49
CA MET A 69 -1.10 3.34 9.16
C MET A 69 -0.61 1.99 8.66
N VAL A 70 0.35 1.98 7.74
CA VAL A 70 1.00 0.76 7.23
C VAL A 70 1.55 -0.08 8.39
N GLY A 71 2.23 0.55 9.36
CA GLY A 71 2.74 -0.12 10.56
C GLY A 71 1.65 -0.74 11.42
N ILE A 72 0.53 -0.04 11.63
CA ILE A 72 -0.61 -0.57 12.38
C ILE A 72 -1.22 -1.78 11.66
N LEU A 73 -1.40 -1.70 10.34
CA LEU A 73 -1.98 -2.78 9.56
C LEU A 73 -1.09 -4.04 9.55
N GLN A 74 0.23 -3.86 9.53
CA GLN A 74 1.18 -4.98 9.52
C GLN A 74 1.45 -5.58 10.89
N ALA A 75 1.24 -4.84 11.98
CA ALA A 75 1.55 -5.29 13.33
C ALA A 75 0.52 -6.31 13.89
N ASP A 76 -0.67 -6.40 13.31
CA ASP A 76 -1.77 -7.23 13.83
C ASP A 76 -2.11 -8.34 12.82
N PRO A 77 -1.78 -9.63 13.12
CA PRO A 77 -2.10 -10.76 12.23
C PRO A 77 -3.61 -10.91 11.94
N VAL A 78 -4.47 -10.43 12.84
CA VAL A 78 -5.92 -10.44 12.62
C VAL A 78 -6.29 -9.46 11.50
N ILE A 79 -5.67 -8.29 11.49
CA ILE A 79 -5.87 -7.29 10.42
C ILE A 79 -5.38 -7.84 9.09
N ILE A 80 -4.19 -8.45 9.05
CA ILE A 80 -3.63 -9.05 7.83
C ILE A 80 -4.61 -10.09 7.25
N ARG A 81 -5.15 -10.98 8.10
CA ARG A 81 -6.14 -11.98 7.67
C ARG A 81 -7.42 -11.32 7.16
N LEU A 82 -7.95 -10.33 7.89
CA LEU A 82 -9.16 -9.60 7.51
C LEU A 82 -9.02 -8.96 6.12
N LEU A 83 -7.88 -8.32 5.84
CA LEU A 83 -7.60 -7.73 4.54
C LEU A 83 -7.39 -8.79 3.45
N ALA A 84 -6.76 -9.91 3.78
CA ALA A 84 -6.58 -11.04 2.86
C ALA A 84 -7.92 -11.70 2.46
N GLU A 85 -8.96 -11.59 3.28
CA GLU A 85 -10.31 -12.08 2.99
C GLU A 85 -11.22 -11.01 2.37
N HIS A 86 -10.79 -9.73 2.38
CA HIS A 86 -11.57 -8.60 1.87
C HIS A 86 -11.41 -8.44 0.37
N GLN A 87 -12.44 -8.85 -0.40
CA GLN A 87 -12.39 -8.89 -1.87
C GLN A 87 -11.96 -7.57 -2.54
N PRO A 88 -12.48 -6.38 -2.17
CA PRO A 88 -12.01 -5.12 -2.77
C PRO A 88 -10.51 -4.89 -2.59
N PHE A 89 -9.94 -5.26 -1.45
CA PHE A 89 -8.52 -5.15 -1.19
C PHE A 89 -7.70 -6.12 -2.08
N GLN A 90 -8.15 -7.36 -2.20
CA GLN A 90 -7.51 -8.36 -3.07
C GLN A 90 -7.48 -7.89 -4.53
N LEU A 91 -8.63 -7.47 -5.07
CA LEU A 91 -8.73 -6.97 -6.44
C LEU A 91 -7.83 -5.75 -6.68
N PHE A 92 -7.75 -4.84 -5.71
CA PHE A 92 -6.85 -3.69 -5.80
C PHE A 92 -5.38 -4.13 -5.87
N ILE A 93 -4.94 -5.03 -4.97
CA ILE A 93 -3.56 -5.54 -4.95
C ILE A 93 -3.22 -6.29 -6.24
N GLU A 94 -4.15 -7.09 -6.79
CA GLU A 94 -3.96 -7.76 -8.07
C GLU A 94 -3.78 -6.77 -9.22
N ARG A 95 -4.64 -5.73 -9.31
CA ARG A 95 -4.53 -4.67 -10.32
C ARG A 95 -3.21 -3.90 -10.18
N LEU A 96 -2.85 -3.53 -8.96
CA LEU A 96 -1.61 -2.82 -8.67
C LEU A 96 -0.38 -3.63 -9.09
N ASN A 97 -0.32 -4.90 -8.73
CA ASN A 97 0.77 -5.80 -9.13
C ASN A 97 0.84 -5.95 -10.65
N ARG A 98 -0.28 -6.11 -11.33
CA ARG A 98 -0.34 -6.19 -12.79
C ARG A 98 0.18 -4.90 -13.45
N ALA A 99 -0.16 -3.74 -12.92
CA ALA A 99 0.29 -2.47 -13.45
C ALA A 99 1.79 -2.20 -13.21
N LEU A 100 2.35 -2.70 -12.10
CA LEU A 100 3.75 -2.47 -11.74
C LEU A 100 4.73 -3.52 -12.30
N ILE A 101 4.32 -4.79 -12.32
CA ILE A 101 5.22 -5.93 -12.63
C ILE A 101 4.76 -6.69 -13.87
N GLY A 102 3.51 -6.48 -14.30
CA GLY A 102 2.86 -7.25 -15.36
C GLY A 102 2.03 -8.40 -14.80
N ASP A 103 1.59 -9.31 -15.70
CA ASP A 103 0.72 -10.42 -15.31
C ASP A 103 1.46 -11.44 -14.44
N ALA A 104 1.17 -11.41 -13.14
CA ALA A 104 1.71 -12.33 -12.15
C ALA A 104 0.97 -13.70 -12.21
N THR A 105 1.17 -14.44 -13.29
CA THR A 105 0.52 -15.75 -13.53
C THR A 105 1.43 -16.93 -13.23
N THR A 106 2.74 -16.70 -13.12
CA THR A 106 3.71 -17.75 -12.80
C THR A 106 4.06 -17.73 -11.29
N PRO A 107 4.49 -18.86 -10.71
CA PRO A 107 4.99 -18.87 -9.35
C PRO A 107 6.11 -17.86 -9.10
N GLU A 108 6.99 -17.66 -10.09
CA GLU A 108 8.09 -16.70 -10.02
C GLU A 108 7.57 -15.26 -9.92
N SER A 109 6.66 -14.84 -10.81
CA SER A 109 6.08 -13.49 -10.78
C SER A 109 5.25 -13.21 -9.53
N LEU A 110 4.60 -14.22 -8.95
CA LEU A 110 3.94 -14.10 -7.64
C LEU A 110 4.94 -13.84 -6.51
N VAL A 111 6.08 -14.54 -6.52
CA VAL A 111 7.16 -14.32 -5.54
C VAL A 111 7.79 -12.94 -5.73
N GLN A 112 8.02 -12.49 -6.95
CA GLN A 112 8.52 -11.14 -7.27
C GLN A 112 7.58 -10.05 -6.72
N ALA A 113 6.27 -10.18 -6.96
CA ALA A 113 5.25 -9.27 -6.43
C ALA A 113 5.26 -9.23 -4.89
N ALA A 114 5.33 -10.40 -4.25
CA ALA A 114 5.39 -10.52 -2.79
C ALA A 114 6.68 -9.90 -2.22
N MET A 115 7.83 -10.13 -2.87
CA MET A 115 9.10 -9.53 -2.46
C MET A 115 9.09 -8.01 -2.58
N LEU A 116 8.59 -7.46 -3.70
CA LEU A 116 8.54 -6.02 -3.92
C LEU A 116 7.62 -5.34 -2.89
N SER A 117 6.41 -5.84 -2.74
CA SER A 117 5.44 -5.27 -1.79
C SER A 117 5.92 -5.41 -0.33
N GLY A 118 6.48 -6.55 0.03
CA GLY A 118 7.06 -6.80 1.35
C GLY A 118 8.28 -5.94 1.64
N ALA A 119 9.17 -5.75 0.66
CA ALA A 119 10.34 -4.89 0.81
C ALA A 119 9.95 -3.42 1.02
N ILE A 120 9.01 -2.89 0.23
CA ILE A 120 8.56 -1.50 0.36
C ILE A 120 7.84 -1.28 1.70
N SER A 121 6.81 -2.07 1.98
CA SER A 121 5.99 -1.90 3.17
C SER A 121 6.75 -2.21 4.47
N GLY A 122 7.62 -3.21 4.45
CA GLY A 122 8.50 -3.52 5.58
C GLY A 122 9.56 -2.45 5.82
N ALA A 123 10.12 -1.87 4.74
CA ALA A 123 11.13 -0.82 4.87
C ALA A 123 10.58 0.45 5.52
N VAL A 124 9.38 0.91 5.14
CA VAL A 124 8.80 2.17 5.68
C VAL A 124 8.48 2.10 7.17
N THR A 125 8.26 0.89 7.70
CA THR A 125 7.89 0.66 9.10
C THR A 125 9.06 0.16 9.96
N HIS A 126 10.20 -0.13 9.32
CA HIS A 126 11.33 -0.75 10.02
C HIS A 126 11.98 0.19 11.05
N PRO A 127 12.35 -0.30 12.26
CA PRO A 127 12.97 0.51 13.31
C PRO A 127 14.22 1.28 12.87
N LEU A 128 15.00 0.74 11.91
CA LEU A 128 16.20 1.41 11.39
C LEU A 128 15.92 2.74 10.67
N VAL A 129 14.71 2.98 10.20
CA VAL A 129 14.36 4.17 9.40
C VAL A 129 13.39 5.12 10.10
N THR A 130 12.95 4.79 11.31
CA THR A 130 11.94 5.61 12.05
C THR A 130 12.40 7.03 12.36
N HIS A 131 13.72 7.26 12.41
CA HIS A 131 14.34 8.56 12.66
C HIS A 131 14.55 9.39 11.39
N LEU A 132 14.36 8.80 10.20
CA LEU A 132 14.48 9.51 8.94
C LEU A 132 13.23 10.37 8.69
N ASP A 133 13.46 11.57 8.15
CA ASP A 133 12.34 12.36 7.62
C ASP A 133 11.77 11.73 6.35
N ASP A 134 10.52 12.10 6.01
CA ASP A 134 9.77 11.49 4.92
C ASP A 134 10.42 11.74 3.55
N ALA A 135 11.05 12.90 3.33
CA ALA A 135 11.69 13.23 2.07
C ALA A 135 12.95 12.36 1.82
N VAL A 136 13.76 12.15 2.87
CA VAL A 136 14.94 11.28 2.82
C VAL A 136 14.52 9.83 2.60
N LEU A 137 13.56 9.34 3.39
CA LEU A 137 13.03 7.98 3.27
C LEU A 137 12.46 7.72 1.87
N ARG A 138 11.63 8.63 1.35
CA ARG A 138 11.08 8.59 0.00
C ARG A 138 12.17 8.47 -1.06
N SER A 139 13.16 9.36 -1.03
CA SER A 139 14.24 9.39 -2.01
C SER A 139 15.01 8.07 -2.07
N HIS A 140 15.31 7.48 -0.92
CA HIS A 140 16.00 6.21 -0.84
C HIS A 140 15.14 5.03 -1.27
N LEU A 141 13.87 4.98 -0.86
CA LEU A 141 12.92 3.94 -1.29
C LEU A 141 12.75 3.94 -2.81
N MET A 142 12.53 5.11 -3.42
CA MET A 142 12.40 5.26 -4.87
C MET A 142 13.60 4.65 -5.60
N ARG A 143 14.80 5.00 -5.18
CA ARG A 143 16.03 4.54 -5.82
C ARG A 143 16.26 3.03 -5.64
N LEU A 144 16.03 2.51 -4.43
CA LEU A 144 16.29 1.10 -4.13
C LEU A 144 15.22 0.17 -4.71
N ALA A 145 13.95 0.58 -4.67
CA ALA A 145 12.88 -0.24 -5.21
C ALA A 145 12.91 -0.28 -6.75
N ARG A 146 13.32 0.80 -7.45
CA ARG A 146 13.61 0.74 -8.90
C ARG A 146 14.68 -0.30 -9.21
N ARG A 147 15.80 -0.30 -8.48
CA ARG A 147 16.84 -1.32 -8.66
C ARG A 147 16.35 -2.74 -8.40
N LEU A 148 15.42 -2.90 -7.45
CA LEU A 148 14.82 -4.20 -7.19
C LEU A 148 13.95 -4.65 -8.36
N ILE A 149 13.17 -3.75 -8.95
CA ILE A 149 12.36 -4.04 -10.15
C ILE A 149 13.27 -4.42 -11.32
N ASP A 150 14.31 -3.61 -11.60
CA ASP A 150 15.26 -3.87 -12.70
C ASP A 150 16.00 -5.21 -12.53
N PHE A 151 16.24 -5.64 -11.29
CA PHE A 151 16.84 -6.95 -10.99
C PHE A 151 15.88 -8.12 -11.19
N LEU A 152 14.58 -7.88 -11.06
CA LEU A 152 13.54 -8.90 -11.21
C LEU A 152 13.06 -9.07 -12.67
N GLU A 153 13.38 -8.13 -13.58
CA GLU A 153 13.16 -8.23 -15.02
C GLU A 153 14.27 -9.05 -15.71
#